data_1925a1dbc58d74e7b50d3446c4f5ddf5
#
_entry.id   1925a1dbc58d74e7b50d3446c4f5ddf5
#
_cell.length_a   1.000
_cell.length_b   1.000
_cell.length_c   1.000
_cell.angle_alpha   90.00
_cell.angle_beta   90.00
_cell.angle_gamma   90.00
#
_symmetry.space_group_name_H-M   'P 1'
#
loop_
_entity.id
_entity.type
_entity.pdbx_description
1 polymer ?
#
loop_
_entity_poly.entity_id
_entity_poly.type
_entity_poly.pdbx_seq_one_letter_code
_entity_poly.pdbx_strand_id
1 'polypeptide(L)'
;VIDMVGTRRATDYGKQFCADFLRDLAVLCPDVLVVSGLAYGIDIHAHRAALANHLPTVAVLAHGLDRIYPYVHRKTAIDMLAQGGLLTEFLTGTNPDKHNFVSRNRIVAGMSDATIVVESAAKGGSLITAELAEGYHRDCFAVPGRVTDESSIGCNRLIRDNKAALIQSAEECVQIMGWAVAEQPARTEGIQRNLFPELTEEEELVVRILMRQGDLHINAMVVEAD
;
A
#
# COMPACT_ATOMS: atom_id res chain seq x y z
N VAL A 1 -6.67 -2.15 5.02
CA VAL A 1 -6.61 -0.72 4.67
C VAL A 1 -5.62 -0.01 5.58
N ILE A 2 -4.72 0.81 5.01
CA ILE A 2 -3.83 1.68 5.80
C ILE A 2 -4.09 3.14 5.45
N ASP A 3 -3.83 4.03 6.40
CA ASP A 3 -3.66 5.43 6.09
C ASP A 3 -2.23 5.89 6.37
N MET A 4 -1.75 6.81 5.52
CA MET A 4 -0.45 7.45 5.69
C MET A 4 -0.64 8.94 5.82
N VAL A 5 -0.21 9.49 6.93
CA VAL A 5 -0.37 10.91 7.27
C VAL A 5 0.92 11.52 7.77
N GLY A 6 1.02 12.85 7.69
CA GLY A 6 2.21 13.52 8.19
C GLY A 6 2.22 15.02 7.98
N THR A 7 3.40 15.58 8.12
CA THR A 7 3.64 17.01 7.91
C THR A 7 3.34 17.43 6.47
N ARG A 8 2.83 18.66 6.31
CA ARG A 8 2.67 19.30 4.99
C ARG A 8 4.00 19.71 4.37
N ARG A 9 5.09 19.71 5.13
CA ARG A 9 6.45 20.03 4.70
C ARG A 9 7.32 18.79 4.85
N ALA A 10 7.03 17.77 4.06
CA ALA A 10 7.78 16.52 4.07
C ALA A 10 9.25 16.77 3.71
N THR A 11 10.15 16.22 4.52
CA THR A 11 11.57 16.18 4.21
C THR A 11 11.87 15.11 3.15
N ASP A 12 13.08 15.09 2.63
CA ASP A 12 13.46 14.02 1.69
C ASP A 12 13.46 12.65 2.36
N TYR A 13 13.73 12.58 3.66
CA TYR A 13 13.58 11.37 4.47
C TYR A 13 12.14 10.85 4.46
N GLY A 14 11.15 11.70 4.79
CA GLY A 14 9.74 11.28 4.79
C GLY A 14 9.20 10.91 3.40
N LYS A 15 9.65 11.62 2.35
CA LYS A 15 9.29 11.28 0.97
C LYS A 15 9.87 9.93 0.55
N GLN A 16 11.15 9.68 0.88
CA GLN A 16 11.80 8.42 0.58
C GLN A 16 11.15 7.27 1.34
N PHE A 17 10.85 7.46 2.62
CA PHE A 17 10.12 6.47 3.40
C PHE A 17 8.78 6.10 2.74
N CYS A 18 7.98 7.08 2.31
CA CYS A 18 6.72 6.79 1.61
C CYS A 18 6.94 5.95 0.35
N ALA A 19 7.99 6.26 -0.43
CA ALA A 19 8.28 5.55 -1.68
C ALA A 19 8.72 4.11 -1.41
N ASP A 20 9.66 3.90 -0.49
CA ASP A 20 10.19 2.58 -0.17
C ASP A 20 9.14 1.71 0.54
N PHE A 21 8.45 2.26 1.53
CA PHE A 21 7.42 1.55 2.29
C PHE A 21 6.31 1.04 1.38
N LEU A 22 5.76 1.87 0.49
CA LEU A 22 4.66 1.47 -0.39
C LEU A 22 5.12 0.58 -1.55
N ARG A 23 6.38 0.70 -2.00
CA ARG A 23 6.98 -0.27 -2.93
C ARG A 23 7.02 -1.67 -2.31
N ASP A 24 7.55 -1.77 -1.10
CA ASP A 24 7.73 -3.05 -0.42
C ASP A 24 6.37 -3.62 0.03
N LEU A 25 5.46 -2.76 0.48
CA LEU A 25 4.09 -3.16 0.83
C LEU A 25 3.33 -3.72 -0.38
N ALA A 26 3.52 -3.17 -1.58
CA ALA A 26 2.88 -3.67 -2.80
C ALA A 26 3.32 -5.10 -3.15
N VAL A 27 4.54 -5.47 -2.78
CA VAL A 27 5.05 -6.85 -2.96
C VAL A 27 4.46 -7.78 -1.90
N LEU A 28 4.36 -7.32 -0.66
CA LEU A 28 3.88 -8.14 0.47
C LEU A 28 2.36 -8.30 0.48
N CYS A 29 1.65 -7.23 0.21
CA CYS A 29 0.19 -7.14 0.32
C CYS A 29 -0.38 -6.28 -0.85
N PRO A 30 -0.45 -6.81 -2.08
CA PRO A 30 -0.82 -6.05 -3.28
C PRO A 30 -2.25 -5.50 -3.25
N ASP A 31 -3.13 -6.05 -2.43
CA ASP A 31 -4.53 -5.63 -2.32
C ASP A 31 -4.77 -4.56 -1.24
N VAL A 32 -3.71 -4.06 -0.59
CA VAL A 32 -3.86 -3.06 0.46
C VAL A 32 -4.28 -1.72 -0.13
N LEU A 33 -5.41 -1.20 0.37
CA LEU A 33 -5.88 0.14 0.05
C LEU A 33 -5.14 1.19 0.88
N VAL A 34 -4.56 2.18 0.20
CA VAL A 34 -3.88 3.31 0.83
C VAL A 34 -4.83 4.51 0.90
N VAL A 35 -5.10 5.00 2.09
CA VAL A 35 -5.96 6.16 2.34
C VAL A 35 -5.11 7.33 2.80
N SER A 36 -5.42 8.55 2.36
CA SER A 36 -4.83 9.79 2.87
C SER A 36 -5.69 11.01 2.51
N GLY A 37 -5.18 12.20 2.76
CA GLY A 37 -5.97 13.44 2.66
C GLY A 37 -5.72 14.30 1.44
N LEU A 38 -4.88 13.89 0.49
CA LEU A 38 -4.48 14.69 -0.67
C LEU A 38 -3.81 16.03 -0.31
N ALA A 39 -3.39 16.23 0.94
CA ALA A 39 -2.73 17.44 1.38
C ALA A 39 -1.28 17.53 0.85
N TYR A 40 -0.64 18.70 1.04
CA TYR A 40 0.80 18.81 0.79
C TYR A 40 1.60 17.85 1.68
N GLY A 41 2.84 17.57 1.30
CA GLY A 41 3.78 16.77 2.10
C GLY A 41 3.49 15.28 2.05
N ILE A 42 3.39 14.62 3.18
CA ILE A 42 3.30 13.16 3.26
C ILE A 42 2.11 12.61 2.47
N ASP A 43 0.92 13.20 2.59
CA ASP A 43 -0.29 12.73 1.93
C ASP A 43 -0.11 12.54 0.42
N ILE A 44 0.38 13.59 -0.26
CA ILE A 44 0.56 13.53 -1.72
C ILE A 44 1.66 12.55 -2.12
N HIS A 45 2.70 12.40 -1.30
CA HIS A 45 3.78 11.43 -1.58
C HIS A 45 3.30 10.00 -1.37
N ALA A 46 2.46 9.74 -0.37
CA ALA A 46 1.80 8.46 -0.17
C ALA A 46 0.92 8.08 -1.38
N HIS A 47 0.05 8.98 -1.84
CA HIS A 47 -0.79 8.72 -3.02
C HIS A 47 0.05 8.44 -4.28
N ARG A 48 1.10 9.24 -4.53
CA ARG A 48 1.97 9.04 -5.71
C ARG A 48 2.75 7.74 -5.64
N ALA A 49 3.24 7.37 -4.47
CA ALA A 49 3.93 6.10 -4.28
C ALA A 49 2.99 4.91 -4.43
N ALA A 50 1.75 4.99 -3.91
CA ALA A 50 0.71 3.98 -4.13
C ALA A 50 0.41 3.80 -5.63
N LEU A 51 0.18 4.91 -6.36
CA LEU A 51 -0.06 4.89 -7.80
C LEU A 51 1.09 4.26 -8.58
N ALA A 52 2.33 4.63 -8.24
CA ALA A 52 3.53 4.12 -8.91
C ALA A 52 3.74 2.60 -8.70
N ASN A 53 3.22 2.05 -7.61
CA ASN A 53 3.33 0.63 -7.26
C ASN A 53 2.01 -0.14 -7.44
N HIS A 54 1.06 0.43 -8.18
CA HIS A 54 -0.24 -0.19 -8.51
C HIS A 54 -1.12 -0.53 -7.30
N LEU A 55 -0.85 0.06 -6.12
CA LEU A 55 -1.72 -0.06 -4.96
C LEU A 55 -2.95 0.84 -5.14
N PRO A 56 -4.15 0.33 -4.82
CA PRO A 56 -5.35 1.17 -4.82
C PRO A 56 -5.20 2.28 -3.78
N THR A 57 -5.64 3.52 -4.14
CA THR A 57 -5.53 4.64 -3.22
C THR A 57 -6.74 5.56 -3.26
N VAL A 58 -7.23 5.96 -2.08
CA VAL A 58 -8.38 6.84 -1.91
C VAL A 58 -8.00 8.10 -1.16
N ALA A 59 -8.30 9.25 -1.76
CA ALA A 59 -8.19 10.53 -1.08
C ALA A 59 -9.50 10.91 -0.41
N VAL A 60 -9.48 11.12 0.89
CA VAL A 60 -10.59 11.71 1.61
C VAL A 60 -10.43 13.23 1.57
N LEU A 61 -11.43 13.95 1.07
CA LEU A 61 -11.36 15.39 0.82
C LEU A 61 -12.05 16.18 1.94
N ALA A 62 -11.60 17.40 2.17
CA ALA A 62 -12.17 18.34 3.14
C ALA A 62 -13.07 19.41 2.48
N HIS A 63 -13.61 19.10 1.31
CA HIS A 63 -14.45 19.98 0.46
C HIS A 63 -15.30 19.15 -0.49
N GLY A 64 -16.22 19.77 -1.20
CA GLY A 64 -17.06 19.10 -2.19
C GLY A 64 -16.27 18.60 -3.42
N LEU A 65 -16.83 17.62 -4.14
CA LEU A 65 -16.20 17.01 -5.33
C LEU A 65 -16.13 17.95 -6.56
N ASP A 66 -16.72 19.12 -6.48
CA ASP A 66 -16.72 20.13 -7.55
C ASP A 66 -15.36 20.81 -7.77
N ARG A 67 -14.41 20.56 -6.90
CA ARG A 67 -13.08 21.16 -6.93
C ARG A 67 -12.03 20.22 -6.38
N ILE A 68 -10.75 20.51 -6.65
CA ILE A 68 -9.59 19.84 -6.04
C ILE A 68 -8.75 20.87 -5.30
N TYR A 69 -8.48 20.59 -4.03
CA TYR A 69 -7.58 21.38 -3.21
C TYR A 69 -6.54 20.49 -2.50
N PRO A 70 -5.24 20.85 -2.61
CA PRO A 70 -4.70 21.97 -3.42
C PRO A 70 -4.77 21.66 -4.93
N TYR A 71 -4.98 22.69 -5.74
CA TYR A 71 -5.16 22.52 -7.19
C TYR A 71 -3.95 21.87 -7.88
N VAL A 72 -2.73 22.09 -7.35
CA VAL A 72 -1.49 21.47 -7.86
C VAL A 72 -1.52 19.93 -7.80
N HIS A 73 -2.39 19.34 -6.98
CA HIS A 73 -2.55 17.89 -6.88
C HIS A 73 -3.62 17.32 -7.84
N ARG A 74 -4.21 18.18 -8.71
CA ARG A 74 -5.28 17.78 -9.63
C ARG A 74 -4.87 16.60 -10.53
N LYS A 75 -3.64 16.59 -11.04
CA LYS A 75 -3.16 15.48 -11.87
C LYS A 75 -3.20 14.16 -11.09
N THR A 76 -2.64 14.14 -9.88
CA THR A 76 -2.65 12.94 -9.02
C THR A 76 -4.08 12.51 -8.70
N ALA A 77 -4.99 13.45 -8.40
CA ALA A 77 -6.40 13.15 -8.16
C ALA A 77 -7.08 12.48 -9.37
N ILE A 78 -6.74 12.88 -10.59
CA ILE A 78 -7.25 12.25 -11.82
C ILE A 78 -6.67 10.84 -11.98
N ASP A 79 -5.37 10.69 -11.78
CA ASP A 79 -4.68 9.40 -11.90
C ASP A 79 -5.25 8.37 -10.89
N MET A 80 -5.67 8.83 -9.71
CA MET A 80 -6.30 7.99 -8.68
C MET A 80 -7.64 7.40 -9.12
N LEU A 81 -8.39 8.02 -10.03
CA LEU A 81 -9.70 7.50 -10.47
C LEU A 81 -9.58 6.16 -11.21
N ALA A 82 -8.40 5.83 -11.73
CA ALA A 82 -8.16 4.58 -12.45
C ALA A 82 -7.92 3.37 -11.52
N GLN A 83 -7.46 3.61 -10.29
CA GLN A 83 -7.10 2.52 -9.35
C GLN A 83 -7.49 2.82 -7.89
N GLY A 84 -8.48 3.67 -7.69
CA GLY A 84 -8.97 4.08 -6.37
C GLY A 84 -10.07 5.11 -6.50
N GLY A 85 -9.94 6.27 -5.84
CA GLY A 85 -10.98 7.29 -5.93
C GLY A 85 -10.80 8.48 -5.02
N LEU A 86 -11.83 9.33 -5.05
CA LEU A 86 -11.97 10.50 -4.20
C LEU A 86 -13.23 10.34 -3.36
N LEU A 87 -13.11 10.56 -2.06
CA LEU A 87 -14.20 10.42 -1.10
C LEU A 87 -14.39 11.75 -0.35
N THR A 88 -15.60 12.14 -0.12
CA THR A 88 -15.93 13.27 0.76
C THR A 88 -17.29 13.12 1.41
N GLU A 89 -17.44 13.68 2.60
CA GLU A 89 -18.74 13.85 3.26
C GLU A 89 -19.35 15.24 3.00
N PHE A 90 -18.57 16.14 2.39
CA PHE A 90 -19.01 17.52 2.17
C PHE A 90 -19.77 17.68 0.87
N LEU A 91 -20.84 18.46 0.92
CA LEU A 91 -21.66 18.77 -0.26
C LEU A 91 -20.89 19.61 -1.28
N THR A 92 -21.33 19.52 -2.53
CA THR A 92 -20.87 20.38 -3.63
C THR A 92 -20.95 21.86 -3.21
N GLY A 93 -19.93 22.63 -3.54
CA GLY A 93 -19.82 24.04 -3.16
C GLY A 93 -19.15 24.28 -1.80
N THR A 94 -18.89 23.25 -0.99
CA THR A 94 -18.18 23.42 0.29
C THR A 94 -16.70 23.75 0.06
N ASN A 95 -16.23 24.82 0.70
CA ASN A 95 -14.86 25.29 0.63
C ASN A 95 -13.91 24.45 1.52
N PRO A 96 -12.61 24.38 1.19
CA PRO A 96 -11.60 23.69 1.99
C PRO A 96 -11.16 24.53 3.20
N ASP A 97 -12.02 24.64 4.20
CA ASP A 97 -11.75 25.39 5.41
C ASP A 97 -10.99 24.59 6.46
N LYS A 98 -10.27 25.30 7.37
CA LYS A 98 -9.42 24.67 8.40
C LYS A 98 -10.19 23.64 9.23
N HIS A 99 -11.43 23.96 9.61
CA HIS A 99 -12.28 23.06 10.40
C HIS A 99 -12.57 21.74 9.64
N ASN A 100 -12.87 21.84 8.34
CA ASN A 100 -13.19 20.69 7.51
C ASN A 100 -12.02 19.70 7.38
N PHE A 101 -10.77 20.22 7.37
CA PHE A 101 -9.59 19.33 7.37
C PHE A 101 -9.48 18.51 8.65
N VAL A 102 -9.81 19.11 9.81
CA VAL A 102 -9.80 18.39 11.08
C VAL A 102 -10.94 17.38 11.14
N SER A 103 -12.16 17.80 10.78
CA SER A 103 -13.35 16.94 10.78
C SER A 103 -13.17 15.73 9.87
N ARG A 104 -12.60 15.92 8.67
CA ARG A 104 -12.34 14.87 7.70
C ARG A 104 -11.41 13.78 8.23
N ASN A 105 -10.42 14.12 9.07
CA ASN A 105 -9.43 13.16 9.53
C ASN A 105 -10.05 11.96 10.26
N ARG A 106 -11.23 12.13 10.86
CA ARG A 106 -11.97 11.01 11.47
C ARG A 106 -12.35 9.92 10.47
N ILE A 107 -12.60 10.31 9.20
CA ILE A 107 -12.92 9.35 8.12
C ILE A 107 -11.64 8.62 7.72
N VAL A 108 -10.52 9.34 7.59
CA VAL A 108 -9.21 8.73 7.27
C VAL A 108 -8.87 7.67 8.30
N ALA A 109 -8.85 8.03 9.59
CA ALA A 109 -8.57 7.10 10.68
C ALA A 109 -9.59 5.96 10.78
N GLY A 110 -10.90 6.27 10.64
CA GLY A 110 -11.96 5.28 10.80
C GLY A 110 -12.04 4.24 9.68
N MET A 111 -11.62 4.59 8.47
CA MET A 111 -11.58 3.66 7.33
C MET A 111 -10.40 2.71 7.38
N SER A 112 -9.38 3.02 8.14
CA SER A 112 -8.10 2.32 8.12
C SER A 112 -7.99 1.33 9.28
N ASP A 113 -7.35 0.20 9.03
CA ASP A 113 -6.99 -0.77 10.06
C ASP A 113 -5.75 -0.28 10.83
N ALA A 114 -4.87 0.44 10.13
CA ALA A 114 -3.65 1.01 10.68
C ALA A 114 -3.39 2.44 10.17
N THR A 115 -3.01 3.33 11.08
CA THR A 115 -2.57 4.71 10.81
C THR A 115 -1.06 4.81 10.92
N ILE A 116 -0.40 5.27 9.84
CA ILE A 116 1.05 5.44 9.78
C ILE A 116 1.40 6.92 9.76
N VAL A 117 2.01 7.40 10.84
CA VAL A 117 2.52 8.78 10.95
C VAL A 117 3.98 8.81 10.52
N VAL A 118 4.25 9.35 9.32
CA VAL A 118 5.61 9.34 8.74
C VAL A 118 6.48 10.47 9.31
N GLU A 119 5.97 11.68 9.34
CA GLU A 119 6.63 12.84 9.94
C GLU A 119 5.60 13.75 10.60
N SER A 120 5.93 14.26 11.77
CA SER A 120 5.12 15.28 12.45
C SER A 120 5.98 16.16 13.33
N ALA A 121 5.77 17.47 13.26
CA ALA A 121 6.28 18.40 14.27
C ALA A 121 5.55 18.19 15.61
N ALA A 122 5.99 18.87 16.65
CA ALA A 122 5.41 18.80 18.00
C ALA A 122 3.89 19.08 18.05
N LYS A 123 3.38 19.82 17.06
CA LYS A 123 1.94 20.11 16.86
C LYS A 123 1.65 19.96 15.37
N GLY A 124 0.76 19.03 15.01
CA GLY A 124 0.41 18.77 13.61
C GLY A 124 -0.94 18.06 13.47
N GLY A 125 -1.57 18.21 12.30
CA GLY A 125 -2.84 17.56 11.99
C GLY A 125 -2.75 16.04 11.98
N SER A 126 -1.59 15.49 11.67
CA SER A 126 -1.32 14.05 11.72
C SER A 126 -1.41 13.46 13.12
N LEU A 127 -1.05 14.23 14.15
CA LEU A 127 -1.21 13.79 15.54
C LEU A 127 -2.68 13.68 15.94
N ILE A 128 -3.55 14.54 15.38
CA ILE A 128 -5.00 14.44 15.58
C ILE A 128 -5.53 13.15 14.93
N THR A 129 -5.04 12.80 13.75
CA THR A 129 -5.42 11.54 13.08
C THR A 129 -4.98 10.33 13.92
N ALA A 130 -3.78 10.35 14.48
CA ALA A 130 -3.30 9.30 15.38
C ALA A 130 -4.17 9.18 16.67
N GLU A 131 -4.56 10.31 17.27
CA GLU A 131 -5.46 10.30 18.43
C GLU A 131 -6.87 9.77 18.08
N LEU A 132 -7.36 10.06 16.87
CA LEU A 132 -8.63 9.51 16.38
C LEU A 132 -8.53 8.01 16.13
N ALA A 133 -7.44 7.52 15.55
CA ALA A 133 -7.19 6.10 15.34
C ALA A 133 -7.16 5.34 16.69
N GLU A 134 -6.43 5.86 17.69
CA GLU A 134 -6.43 5.34 19.05
C GLU A 134 -7.87 5.27 19.62
N GLY A 135 -8.65 6.35 19.46
CA GLY A 135 -10.04 6.41 19.91
C GLY A 135 -10.99 5.42 19.20
N TYR A 136 -10.64 4.98 17.99
CA TYR A 136 -11.37 3.95 17.23
C TYR A 136 -10.80 2.55 17.42
N HIS A 137 -9.83 2.37 18.32
CA HIS A 137 -9.11 1.11 18.55
C HIS A 137 -8.47 0.56 17.27
N ARG A 138 -7.89 1.48 16.46
CA ARG A 138 -7.09 1.14 15.30
C ARG A 138 -5.62 1.19 15.65
N ASP A 139 -4.84 0.34 15.01
CA ASP A 139 -3.40 0.34 15.20
C ASP A 139 -2.79 1.65 14.72
N CYS A 140 -1.84 2.15 15.49
CA CYS A 140 -1.11 3.37 15.14
C CYS A 140 0.39 3.08 15.11
N PHE A 141 1.03 3.50 14.04
CA PHE A 141 2.46 3.37 13.81
C PHE A 141 3.09 4.74 13.62
N ALA A 142 4.32 4.89 14.06
CA ALA A 142 5.08 6.10 13.84
C ALA A 142 6.50 5.79 13.36
N VAL A 143 6.93 6.52 12.36
CA VAL A 143 8.28 6.41 11.82
C VAL A 143 9.23 7.21 12.70
N PRO A 144 10.28 6.60 13.27
CA PRO A 144 11.22 7.30 14.11
C PRO A 144 12.11 8.25 13.28
N GLY A 145 12.61 9.28 13.91
CA GLY A 145 13.61 10.14 13.32
C GLY A 145 14.59 10.67 14.37
N ARG A 146 15.52 11.51 13.95
CA ARG A 146 16.54 12.05 14.86
C ARG A 146 15.88 12.94 15.90
N VAL A 147 16.40 12.92 17.12
CA VAL A 147 15.89 13.75 18.23
C VAL A 147 16.06 15.25 17.98
N THR A 148 16.95 15.63 17.07
CA THR A 148 17.21 17.03 16.68
C THR A 148 16.31 17.54 15.56
N ASP A 149 15.58 16.64 14.87
CA ASP A 149 14.80 16.98 13.69
C ASP A 149 13.38 17.40 14.09
N GLU A 150 13.02 18.66 13.83
CA GLU A 150 11.70 19.20 14.16
C GLU A 150 10.54 18.39 13.54
N SER A 151 10.74 17.83 12.35
CA SER A 151 9.76 17.01 11.66
C SER A 151 9.51 15.64 12.31
N SER A 152 10.40 15.19 13.20
CA SER A 152 10.32 13.89 13.87
C SER A 152 9.82 13.97 15.32
N ILE A 153 9.74 15.17 15.90
CA ILE A 153 9.36 15.37 17.32
C ILE A 153 8.02 14.71 17.64
N GLY A 154 7.02 14.89 16.77
CA GLY A 154 5.68 14.32 16.97
C GLY A 154 5.66 12.81 16.92
N CYS A 155 6.33 12.20 15.93
CA CYS A 155 6.46 10.75 15.80
C CYS A 155 7.20 10.14 16.99
N ASN A 156 8.37 10.68 17.34
CA ASN A 156 9.14 10.23 18.50
C ASN A 156 8.36 10.35 19.81
N ARG A 157 7.50 11.37 19.93
CA ARG A 157 6.61 11.55 21.08
C ARG A 157 5.51 10.48 21.12
N LEU A 158 4.85 10.18 20.00
CA LEU A 158 3.84 9.11 19.93
C LEU A 158 4.44 7.77 20.36
N ILE A 159 5.65 7.45 19.90
CA ILE A 159 6.38 6.22 20.27
C ILE A 159 6.71 6.22 21.77
N ARG A 160 7.30 7.30 22.27
CA ARG A 160 7.68 7.44 23.69
C ARG A 160 6.48 7.28 24.63
N ASP A 161 5.35 7.87 24.25
CA ASP A 161 4.12 7.91 25.06
C ASP A 161 3.26 6.62 24.86
N ASN A 162 3.78 5.60 24.14
CA ASN A 162 3.11 4.35 23.79
C ASN A 162 1.76 4.52 23.06
N LYS A 163 1.63 5.59 22.27
CA LYS A 163 0.46 5.89 21.44
C LYS A 163 0.59 5.38 20.02
N ALA A 164 1.80 5.01 19.61
CA ALA A 164 2.09 4.38 18.33
C ALA A 164 3.25 3.40 18.48
N ALA A 165 3.16 2.26 17.81
CA ALA A 165 4.29 1.37 17.67
C ALA A 165 5.32 1.97 16.69
N LEU A 166 6.60 1.79 16.98
CA LEU A 166 7.66 2.17 16.06
C LEU A 166 7.67 1.21 14.88
N ILE A 167 7.74 1.74 13.66
CA ILE A 167 8.02 0.94 12.46
C ILE A 167 9.12 1.59 11.61
N GLN A 168 9.89 0.74 10.93
CA GLN A 168 10.96 1.13 10.04
C GLN A 168 10.77 0.61 8.61
N SER A 169 9.90 -0.40 8.43
CA SER A 169 9.67 -1.03 7.14
C SER A 169 8.23 -1.54 6.97
N ALA A 170 7.87 -1.91 5.74
CA ALA A 170 6.59 -2.52 5.42
C ALA A 170 6.46 -3.93 6.02
N GLU A 171 7.56 -4.68 6.06
CA GLU A 171 7.61 -6.02 6.64
C GLU A 171 7.23 -6.00 8.12
N GLU A 172 7.80 -5.06 8.91
CA GLU A 172 7.45 -4.89 10.31
C GLU A 172 5.95 -4.56 10.49
N CYS A 173 5.41 -3.67 9.65
CA CYS A 173 4.00 -3.33 9.69
C CYS A 173 3.13 -4.57 9.42
N VAL A 174 3.39 -5.32 8.36
CA VAL A 174 2.66 -6.53 7.98
C VAL A 174 2.76 -7.59 9.08
N GLN A 175 3.93 -7.77 9.68
CA GLN A 175 4.16 -8.70 10.77
C GLN A 175 3.36 -8.32 12.03
N ILE A 176 3.40 -7.05 12.44
CA ILE A 176 2.67 -6.58 13.63
C ILE A 176 1.16 -6.69 13.41
N MET A 177 0.68 -6.36 12.22
CA MET A 177 -0.73 -6.48 11.84
C MET A 177 -1.20 -7.94 11.69
N GLY A 178 -0.29 -8.91 11.64
CA GLY A 178 -0.61 -10.31 11.39
C GLY A 178 -1.24 -10.56 10.01
N TRP A 179 -0.93 -9.73 9.03
CA TRP A 179 -1.47 -9.88 7.68
C TRP A 179 -0.81 -11.02 6.92
N ALA A 180 -1.62 -11.73 6.13
CA ALA A 180 -1.09 -12.74 5.22
C ALA A 180 -0.23 -12.05 4.14
N VAL A 181 1.02 -12.50 4.02
CA VAL A 181 1.90 -12.08 2.93
C VAL A 181 1.45 -12.80 1.65
N ALA A 182 1.36 -12.08 0.54
CA ALA A 182 1.12 -12.70 -0.76
C ALA A 182 2.20 -13.76 -1.00
N GLU A 183 1.79 -14.99 -1.25
CA GLU A 183 2.73 -16.02 -1.67
C GLU A 183 3.41 -15.50 -2.94
N GLN A 184 4.67 -15.10 -2.82
CA GLN A 184 5.48 -14.87 -4.00
C GLN A 184 5.39 -16.17 -4.79
N PRO A 185 4.96 -16.14 -6.07
CA PRO A 185 5.07 -17.34 -6.90
C PRO A 185 6.52 -17.76 -6.71
N ALA A 186 6.70 -18.96 -6.13
CA ALA A 186 8.04 -19.47 -5.86
C ALA A 186 8.85 -19.11 -7.10
N ARG A 187 9.93 -18.33 -6.95
CA ARG A 187 10.88 -18.17 -8.04
C ARG A 187 11.16 -19.60 -8.43
N THR A 188 10.51 -20.06 -9.45
CA THR A 188 10.94 -21.25 -10.15
C THR A 188 12.34 -20.83 -10.57
N GLU A 189 13.32 -21.14 -9.72
CA GLU A 189 14.69 -21.31 -10.17
C GLU A 189 14.48 -22.10 -11.42
N GLY A 190 14.73 -21.43 -12.55
CA GLY A 190 14.28 -21.95 -13.81
C GLY A 190 14.65 -23.41 -13.81
N ILE A 191 13.64 -24.29 -13.74
CA ILE A 191 13.87 -25.70 -13.98
C ILE A 191 14.48 -25.63 -15.34
N GLN A 192 15.81 -25.69 -15.39
CA GLN A 192 16.56 -25.81 -16.61
C GLN A 192 16.03 -27.12 -17.20
N ARG A 193 14.95 -26.99 -17.99
CA ARG A 193 14.43 -28.14 -18.72
C ARG A 193 15.62 -28.60 -19.52
N ASN A 194 16.12 -29.79 -19.20
CA ASN A 194 17.06 -30.44 -20.07
C ASN A 194 16.42 -30.42 -21.45
N LEU A 195 17.01 -29.67 -22.37
CA LEU A 195 16.53 -29.56 -23.74
C LEU A 195 16.45 -30.96 -24.42
N PHE A 196 17.16 -31.92 -23.82
CA PHE A 196 17.19 -33.31 -24.21
C PHE A 196 17.10 -34.16 -22.93
N PRO A 197 15.88 -34.42 -22.38
CA PRO A 197 15.73 -35.41 -21.32
C PRO A 197 16.19 -36.76 -21.85
N GLU A 198 17.04 -37.45 -21.12
CA GLU A 198 17.32 -38.87 -21.34
C GLU A 198 16.04 -39.64 -20.99
N LEU A 199 15.26 -39.99 -21.99
CA LEU A 199 14.03 -40.75 -21.82
C LEU A 199 14.39 -42.22 -21.71
N THR A 200 13.66 -42.97 -20.89
CA THR A 200 13.68 -44.42 -20.91
C THR A 200 13.05 -44.94 -22.22
N GLU A 201 13.30 -46.19 -22.58
CA GLU A 201 12.72 -46.78 -23.81
C GLU A 201 11.18 -46.69 -23.83
N GLU A 202 10.54 -46.84 -22.67
CA GLU A 202 9.10 -46.75 -22.52
C GLU A 202 8.61 -45.30 -22.67
N GLU A 203 9.32 -44.34 -22.13
CA GLU A 203 9.00 -42.90 -22.26
C GLU A 203 9.20 -42.41 -23.69
N GLU A 204 10.25 -42.91 -24.41
CA GLU A 204 10.45 -42.63 -25.81
C GLU A 204 9.32 -43.19 -26.72
N LEU A 205 8.79 -44.34 -26.36
CA LEU A 205 7.64 -44.92 -27.05
C LEU A 205 6.41 -44.05 -26.93
N VAL A 206 6.09 -43.61 -25.70
CA VAL A 206 4.96 -42.71 -25.40
C VAL A 206 5.12 -41.36 -26.11
N VAL A 207 6.30 -40.76 -26.08
CA VAL A 207 6.58 -39.50 -26.78
C VAL A 207 6.42 -39.66 -28.29
N ARG A 208 6.87 -40.75 -28.84
CA ARG A 208 6.76 -41.07 -30.29
C ARG A 208 5.31 -41.21 -30.75
N ILE A 209 4.45 -41.85 -29.91
CA ILE A 209 3.02 -41.97 -30.16
C ILE A 209 2.35 -40.62 -30.13
N LEU A 210 2.62 -39.77 -29.08
CA LEU A 210 2.07 -38.44 -28.94
C LEU A 210 2.49 -37.49 -30.07
N MET A 211 3.76 -37.56 -30.50
CA MET A 211 4.24 -36.77 -31.66
C MET A 211 3.53 -37.12 -32.97
N ARG A 212 3.06 -38.36 -33.11
CA ARG A 212 2.44 -38.87 -34.34
C ARG A 212 0.94 -38.58 -34.39
N GLN A 213 0.25 -38.61 -33.27
CA GLN A 213 -1.22 -38.55 -33.20
C GLN A 213 -1.77 -37.34 -32.44
N GLY A 214 -0.92 -36.53 -31.78
CA GLY A 214 -1.36 -35.42 -30.97
C GLY A 214 -1.94 -35.86 -29.65
N ASP A 215 -2.98 -35.17 -29.17
CA ASP A 215 -3.64 -35.45 -27.88
C ASP A 215 -4.41 -36.77 -27.97
N LEU A 216 -4.02 -37.77 -27.17
CA LEU A 216 -4.64 -39.07 -27.07
C LEU A 216 -5.20 -39.36 -25.68
N HIS A 217 -6.37 -39.99 -25.62
CA HIS A 217 -6.89 -40.50 -24.34
C HIS A 217 -6.03 -41.70 -23.89
N ILE A 218 -5.77 -41.78 -22.56
CA ILE A 218 -4.86 -42.79 -21.98
C ILE A 218 -5.16 -44.23 -22.40
N ASN A 219 -6.42 -44.59 -22.57
CA ASN A 219 -6.83 -45.94 -23.00
C ASN A 219 -6.43 -46.24 -24.46
N ALA A 220 -6.40 -45.23 -25.34
CA ALA A 220 -5.95 -45.36 -26.71
C ALA A 220 -4.42 -45.48 -26.79
N MET A 221 -3.72 -44.82 -25.90
CA MET A 221 -2.26 -44.87 -25.79
C MET A 221 -1.77 -46.26 -25.35
N VAL A 222 -2.48 -46.92 -24.43
CA VAL A 222 -2.16 -48.28 -23.98
C VAL A 222 -2.30 -49.28 -25.12
N VAL A 223 -3.31 -49.12 -26.00
CA VAL A 223 -3.54 -50.02 -27.14
C VAL A 223 -2.47 -49.85 -28.25
N GLU A 224 -1.88 -48.68 -28.38
CA GLU A 224 -0.84 -48.40 -29.37
C GLU A 224 0.59 -48.66 -28.86
N ALA A 225 0.74 -48.85 -27.57
CA ALA A 225 2.02 -49.16 -26.92
C ALA A 225 2.29 -50.67 -26.77
N ASP A 226 1.24 -51.53 -26.94
CA ASP A 226 1.34 -53.00 -27.03
C ASP A 226 1.69 -53.43 -28.47
#